data_2a0f5c796b9077bf27af8bd5fc77e109
#
_entry.id   2a0f5c796b9077bf27af8bd5fc77e109
#
_cell.length_a   1.000
_cell.length_b   1.000
_cell.length_c   1.000
_cell.angle_alpha   90.00
_cell.angle_beta   90.00
_cell.angle_gamma   90.00
#
_symmetry.space_group_name_H-M   'P 1'
#
loop_
_entity.id
_entity.type
_entity.pdbx_description
1 polymer ?
#
loop_
_entity_poly.entity_id
_entity_poly.type
_entity_poly.pdbx_seq_one_letter_code
_entity_poly.pdbx_strand_id
1 'polypeptide(L)'
;PTTTAYQLYVASLAWFSEDYRTHFPEKAAAAEANETAPATTHALFHTMADMASIRGRFLSTKVSLVSPDFDRTAPRRYLNDHNEAVPFRKTGLRHEDMEVFRRYGIEL
;
A
#
# COMPACT_ATOMS: atom_id res chain seq x y z
N PRO A 1 21.46 13.08 0.27
CA PRO A 1 20.53 13.06 -0.85
C PRO A 1 19.13 13.46 -0.39
N THR A 2 18.45 14.20 -1.20
CA THR A 2 17.13 14.70 -0.91
C THR A 2 16.09 13.64 -1.32
N THR A 3 15.17 13.30 -0.41
CA THR A 3 14.05 12.42 -0.71
C THR A 3 13.09 13.15 -1.64
N THR A 4 12.67 12.50 -2.72
CA THR A 4 11.74 13.07 -3.69
C THR A 4 10.47 12.20 -3.81
N ALA A 5 9.41 12.79 -4.37
CA ALA A 5 8.17 12.07 -4.65
C ALA A 5 8.42 10.84 -5.53
N TYR A 6 9.31 10.94 -6.49
CA TYR A 6 9.62 9.87 -7.42
C TYR A 6 10.30 8.68 -6.75
N GLN A 7 11.01 8.90 -5.64
CA GLN A 7 11.62 7.83 -4.86
C GLN A 7 10.61 7.11 -3.97
N LEU A 8 9.59 7.81 -3.51
CA LEU A 8 8.61 7.29 -2.57
C LEU A 8 7.41 6.65 -3.25
N TYR A 9 7.07 7.10 -4.46
CA TYR A 9 5.94 6.55 -5.20
C TYR A 9 6.40 5.45 -6.12
N VAL A 10 6.05 4.21 -5.77
CA VAL A 10 6.45 3.02 -6.52
C VAL A 10 5.22 2.33 -7.08
N ALA A 11 5.39 1.71 -8.24
CA ALA A 11 4.32 0.95 -8.86
C ALA A 11 4.15 -0.40 -8.15
N SER A 12 2.90 -0.79 -7.93
CA SER A 12 2.56 -2.11 -7.42
C SER A 12 1.55 -2.74 -8.35
N LEU A 13 1.80 -3.99 -8.71
CA LEU A 13 0.99 -4.71 -9.69
C LEU A 13 0.65 -6.09 -9.14
N ALA A 14 -0.61 -6.50 -9.27
CA ALA A 14 -1.04 -7.84 -8.94
C ALA A 14 -1.79 -8.45 -10.13
N TRP A 15 -1.49 -9.70 -10.41
CA TRP A 15 -2.18 -10.47 -11.43
C TRP A 15 -2.75 -11.73 -10.81
N PHE A 16 -4.00 -12.03 -11.13
CA PHE A 16 -4.68 -13.22 -10.64
C PHE A 16 -5.07 -14.11 -11.82
N SER A 17 -4.77 -15.41 -11.70
CA SER A 17 -5.23 -16.39 -12.67
C SER A 17 -6.76 -16.50 -12.63
N GLU A 18 -7.34 -17.03 -13.69
CA GLU A 18 -8.77 -17.32 -13.73
C GLU A 18 -9.16 -18.31 -12.64
N ASP A 19 -8.34 -19.33 -12.42
CA ASP A 19 -8.56 -20.32 -11.35
C ASP A 19 -8.56 -19.65 -9.97
N TYR A 20 -7.61 -18.76 -9.72
CA TYR A 20 -7.55 -18.04 -8.46
C TYR A 20 -8.79 -17.18 -8.25
N ARG A 21 -9.23 -16.47 -9.26
CA ARG A 21 -10.45 -15.63 -9.20
C ARG A 21 -11.69 -16.47 -8.93
N THR A 22 -11.73 -17.68 -9.46
CA THR A 22 -12.86 -18.61 -9.24
C THR A 22 -12.89 -19.13 -7.81
N HIS A 23 -11.70 -19.46 -7.25
CA HIS A 23 -11.61 -20.00 -5.89
C HIS A 23 -11.66 -18.92 -4.81
N PHE A 24 -11.17 -17.72 -5.11
CA PHE A 24 -11.09 -16.62 -4.16
C PHE A 24 -11.69 -15.33 -4.74
N PRO A 25 -12.97 -15.35 -5.13
CA PRO A 25 -13.59 -14.19 -5.78
C PRO A 25 -13.61 -12.95 -4.88
N GLU A 26 -13.72 -13.14 -3.57
CA GLU A 26 -13.72 -12.04 -2.60
C GLU A 26 -12.39 -11.32 -2.54
N LYS A 27 -11.29 -12.08 -2.63
CA LYS A 27 -9.94 -11.50 -2.61
C LYS A 27 -9.66 -10.73 -3.88
N ALA A 28 -10.05 -11.26 -5.03
CA ALA A 28 -9.90 -10.57 -6.31
C ALA A 28 -10.74 -9.29 -6.34
N ALA A 29 -11.96 -9.34 -5.86
CA ALA A 29 -12.85 -8.17 -5.77
C ALA A 29 -12.28 -7.11 -4.81
N ALA A 30 -11.73 -7.53 -3.67
CA ALA A 30 -11.11 -6.61 -2.71
C ALA A 30 -9.87 -5.94 -3.31
N ALA A 31 -9.05 -6.67 -4.04
CA ALA A 31 -7.89 -6.10 -4.73
C ALA A 31 -8.31 -5.01 -5.72
N GLU A 32 -9.35 -5.25 -6.49
CA GLU A 32 -9.88 -4.28 -7.43
C GLU A 32 -10.43 -3.04 -6.72
N ALA A 33 -11.18 -3.24 -5.64
CA ALA A 33 -11.71 -2.15 -4.84
C ALA A 33 -10.61 -1.32 -4.17
N ASN A 34 -9.47 -1.92 -3.86
CA ASN A 34 -8.34 -1.27 -3.20
C ASN A 34 -7.27 -0.77 -4.20
N GLU A 35 -7.56 -0.79 -5.49
CA GLU A 35 -6.59 -0.40 -6.54
C GLU A 35 -5.98 0.97 -6.30
N THR A 36 -6.79 1.93 -5.87
CA THR A 36 -6.36 3.31 -5.62
C THR A 36 -6.21 3.62 -4.12
N ALA A 37 -6.32 2.62 -3.26
CA ALA A 37 -6.22 2.84 -1.82
C ALA A 37 -4.80 3.25 -1.42
N PRO A 38 -4.66 4.21 -0.48
CA PRO A 38 -3.34 4.61 0.01
C PRO A 38 -2.71 3.45 0.78
N ALA A 39 -1.54 3.02 0.32
CA ALA A 39 -0.81 1.90 0.91
C ALA A 39 0.69 2.17 0.92
N THR A 40 1.42 1.38 1.67
CA THR A 40 2.88 1.38 1.70
C THR A 40 3.38 -0.03 1.45
N THR A 41 4.69 -0.18 1.28
CA THR A 41 5.32 -1.49 1.12
C THR A 41 5.09 -2.41 2.32
N HIS A 42 4.72 -1.85 3.47
CA HIS A 42 4.30 -2.65 4.64
C HIS A 42 3.11 -3.56 4.32
N ALA A 43 2.22 -3.12 3.43
CA ALA A 43 1.08 -3.92 3.02
C ALA A 43 1.48 -5.17 2.19
N LEU A 44 2.65 -5.17 1.58
CA LEU A 44 3.08 -6.26 0.69
C LEU A 44 3.10 -7.60 1.41
N PHE A 45 3.73 -7.68 2.57
CA PHE A 45 3.82 -8.92 3.35
C PHE A 45 2.43 -9.46 3.72
N HIS A 46 1.58 -8.60 4.28
CA HIS A 46 0.23 -9.00 4.70
C HIS A 46 -0.64 -9.39 3.52
N THR A 47 -0.50 -8.68 2.39
CA THR A 47 -1.24 -8.97 1.17
C THR A 47 -0.83 -10.33 0.59
N MET A 48 0.47 -10.60 0.49
CA MET A 48 0.97 -11.88 -0.04
C MET A 48 0.53 -13.05 0.83
N ALA A 49 0.62 -12.91 2.15
CA ALA A 49 0.17 -13.94 3.07
C ALA A 49 -1.33 -14.19 2.96
N ASP A 50 -2.12 -13.13 2.84
CA ASP A 50 -3.57 -13.24 2.67
C ASP A 50 -3.93 -13.89 1.33
N MET A 51 -3.22 -13.53 0.25
CA MET A 51 -3.41 -14.18 -1.06
C MET A 51 -3.16 -15.67 -0.98
N ALA A 52 -2.21 -16.10 -0.18
CA ALA A 52 -1.87 -17.51 0.03
C ALA A 52 -2.73 -18.17 1.11
N SER A 53 -3.68 -17.46 1.69
CA SER A 53 -4.54 -17.93 2.79
C SER A 53 -3.75 -18.34 4.05
N ILE A 54 -2.61 -17.72 4.26
CA ILE A 54 -1.82 -17.94 5.46
C ILE A 54 -2.40 -17.08 6.59
N ARG A 55 -2.58 -17.70 7.76
CA ARG A 55 -3.09 -17.04 8.96
C ARG A 55 -2.03 -17.07 10.06
N GLY A 56 -2.00 -16.04 10.89
CA GLY A 56 -1.10 -15.98 12.02
C GLY A 56 -1.29 -14.68 12.80
N ARG A 57 -0.83 -14.68 14.05
CA ARG A 57 -1.00 -13.51 14.93
C ARG A 57 -0.25 -12.25 14.47
N PHE A 58 0.76 -12.44 13.60
CA PHE A 58 1.52 -11.32 13.04
C PHE A 58 0.93 -10.77 11.75
N LEU A 59 -0.13 -11.40 11.25
CA LEU A 59 -0.80 -11.03 10.02
C LEU A 59 -2.09 -10.27 10.32
N SER A 60 -2.36 -9.23 9.55
CA SER A 60 -3.56 -8.42 9.73
C SER A 60 -4.26 -8.22 8.39
N THR A 61 -5.54 -8.57 8.35
CA THR A 61 -6.39 -8.31 7.18
C THR A 61 -6.61 -6.82 6.97
N LYS A 62 -6.46 -6.00 8.01
CA LYS A 62 -6.56 -4.54 7.90
C LYS A 62 -5.42 -3.92 7.11
N VAL A 63 -4.35 -4.68 6.87
CA VAL A 63 -3.17 -4.24 6.11
C VAL A 63 -3.10 -4.95 4.75
N SER A 64 -4.00 -5.88 4.48
CA SER A 64 -4.01 -6.64 3.23
C SER A 64 -4.86 -5.94 2.16
N LEU A 65 -4.26 -5.71 0.99
CA LEU A 65 -4.96 -5.12 -0.16
C LEU A 65 -5.96 -6.07 -0.83
N VAL A 66 -5.92 -7.37 -0.50
CA VAL A 66 -6.90 -8.35 -0.97
C VAL A 66 -7.96 -8.65 0.08
N SER A 67 -8.10 -7.78 1.07
CA SER A 67 -9.12 -7.87 2.11
C SER A 67 -10.11 -6.72 2.03
N PRO A 68 -11.41 -6.98 2.20
CA PRO A 68 -12.40 -5.90 2.33
C PRO A 68 -12.21 -5.09 3.61
N ASP A 69 -11.46 -5.62 4.59
CA ASP A 69 -11.18 -4.95 5.85
C ASP A 69 -9.98 -3.99 5.78
N PHE A 70 -9.37 -3.82 4.61
CA PHE A 70 -8.21 -2.94 4.46
C PHE A 70 -8.52 -1.54 5.00
N ASP A 71 -7.68 -1.07 5.93
CA ASP A 71 -7.85 0.23 6.55
C ASP A 71 -7.23 1.33 5.68
N ARG A 72 -8.07 2.07 4.97
CA ARG A 72 -7.67 3.18 4.10
C ARG A 72 -7.27 4.43 4.86
N THR A 73 -7.55 4.47 6.16
CA THR A 73 -7.29 5.65 7.00
C THR A 73 -6.02 5.54 7.81
N ALA A 74 -5.35 4.39 7.78
CA ALA A 74 -4.12 4.17 8.53
C ALA A 74 -3.03 5.16 8.09
N PRO A 75 -2.31 5.78 9.04
CA PRO A 75 -1.23 6.71 8.68
C PRO A 75 -0.10 5.96 7.98
N ARG A 76 0.41 6.57 6.91
CA ARG A 76 1.52 6.02 6.15
C ARG A 76 2.84 6.59 6.67
N ARG A 77 3.85 5.73 6.70
CA ARG A 77 5.20 6.09 7.11
C ARG A 77 6.21 5.59 6.08
N TYR A 78 7.35 6.24 6.03
CA TYR A 78 8.49 5.78 5.24
C TYR A 78 9.75 5.84 6.07
N LEU A 79 10.77 5.09 5.67
CA LEU A 79 12.08 5.17 6.31
C LEU A 79 12.87 6.33 5.71
N ASN A 80 13.30 7.24 6.58
CA ASN A 80 14.18 8.32 6.14
C ASN A 80 15.63 7.81 6.02
N ASP A 81 16.54 8.71 5.68
CA ASP A 81 17.96 8.39 5.51
C ASP A 81 18.66 8.02 6.83
N HIS A 82 18.02 8.22 7.96
CA HIS A 82 18.49 7.81 9.29
C HIS A 82 17.83 6.52 9.78
N ASN A 83 17.11 5.81 8.91
CA ASN A 83 16.35 4.59 9.23
C ASN A 83 15.25 4.79 10.28
N GLU A 84 14.71 6.00 10.35
CA GLU A 84 13.59 6.31 11.23
C GLU A 84 12.28 6.25 10.44
N ALA A 85 11.26 5.61 11.01
CA ALA A 85 9.93 5.58 10.43
C ALA A 85 9.20 6.90 10.72
N VAL A 86 9.09 7.74 9.71
CA VAL A 86 8.45 9.06 9.84
C VAL A 86 7.12 9.10 9.09
N PRO A 87 6.12 9.85 9.62
CA PRO A 87 4.84 10.00 8.94
C PRO A 87 5.04 10.64 7.56
N PHE A 88 4.32 10.14 6.57
CA PHE A 88 4.44 10.62 5.20
C PHE A 88 4.15 12.12 5.07
N ARG A 89 3.23 12.65 5.88
CA ARG A 89 2.88 14.08 5.88
C ARG A 89 3.95 14.98 6.51
N LYS A 90 4.89 14.40 7.26
CA LYS A 90 5.97 15.13 7.93
C LYS A 90 7.31 14.84 7.31
N THR A 91 7.33 14.53 6.06
CA THR A 91 8.52 14.05 5.36
C THR A 91 9.52 15.12 5.06
N GLY A 92 9.34 16.34 5.24
CA GLY A 92 10.26 17.37 4.75
C GLY A 92 10.38 17.35 3.23
N LEU A 93 9.44 16.75 2.52
CA LEU A 93 9.38 16.83 1.08
C LEU A 93 9.20 18.27 0.65
N ARG A 94 9.85 18.62 -0.47
CA ARG A 94 9.70 19.96 -1.02
C ARG A 94 8.27 20.18 -1.48
N HIS A 95 7.86 21.44 -1.52
CA HIS A 95 6.54 21.82 -2.02
C HIS A 95 6.28 21.26 -3.43
N GLU A 96 7.30 21.24 -4.27
CA GLU A 96 7.23 20.71 -5.63
C GLU A 96 6.88 19.23 -5.65
N ASP A 97 7.41 18.45 -4.71
CA ASP A 97 7.12 17.02 -4.60
C ASP A 97 5.69 16.79 -4.14
N MET A 98 5.19 17.62 -3.23
CA MET A 98 3.79 17.56 -2.79
C MET A 98 2.83 17.87 -3.94
N GLU A 99 3.21 18.80 -4.82
CA GLU A 99 2.46 19.13 -6.02
C GLU A 99 2.36 17.95 -6.99
N VAL A 100 3.44 17.16 -7.12
CA VAL A 100 3.46 15.96 -7.96
C VAL A 100 2.42 14.97 -7.45
N PHE A 101 2.37 14.71 -6.15
CA PHE A 101 1.38 13.81 -5.57
C PHE A 101 -0.05 14.31 -5.82
N ARG A 102 -0.28 15.60 -5.63
CA ARG A 102 -1.59 16.21 -5.86
C ARG A 102 -2.01 16.08 -7.32
N ARG A 103 -1.07 16.30 -8.25
CA ARG A 103 -1.33 16.22 -9.70
C ARG A 103 -1.80 14.83 -10.12
N TYR A 104 -1.24 13.78 -9.51
CA TYR A 104 -1.60 12.39 -9.81
C TYR A 104 -2.74 11.86 -8.92
N GLY A 105 -3.36 12.73 -8.13
CA GLY A 105 -4.48 12.33 -7.28
C GLY A 105 -4.09 11.40 -6.14
N ILE A 106 -2.84 11.45 -5.71
CA ILE A 106 -2.32 10.58 -4.64
C ILE A 106 -2.60 11.25 -3.30
N GLU A 107 -3.37 10.58 -2.47
CA GLU A 107 -3.64 11.05 -1.10
C GLU A 107 -2.43 10.84 -0.20
N LEU A 108 -2.13 11.82 0.60
CA LEU A 108 -1.02 11.78 1.56
C LEU A 108 -1.48 11.52 2.97
#